data_2684057af4331629d198e37db55433e6
#
_entry.id   2684057af4331629d198e37db55433e6
#
_cell.length_a   1.000
_cell.length_b   1.000
_cell.length_c   1.000
_cell.angle_alpha   90.00
_cell.angle_beta   90.00
_cell.angle_gamma   90.00
#
_symmetry.space_group_name_H-M   'P 1'
#
loop_
_entity.id
_entity.type
_entity.pdbx_description
1 polymer ?
#
loop_
_entity_poly.entity_id
_entity_poly.type
_entity_poly.pdbx_seq_one_letter_code
_entity_poly.pdbx_strand_id
1 'polypeptide(L)' 'MEFDYSKLLGRIREYGYTQKTLATAVEMSVSQLNQCLKSKSNFKHKKILAICKVLDIDISEIGVYFYAIKTRKTEEV' A
#
# COMPACT_ATOMS: atom_id res chain seq x y z
N MET A 1 12.35 7.39 -7.93
CA MET A 1 11.57 7.85 -6.77
C MET A 1 10.77 6.70 -6.21
N GLU A 2 10.84 6.49 -4.91
CA GLU A 2 10.14 5.39 -4.27
C GLU A 2 9.04 5.90 -3.37
N PHE A 3 7.95 5.17 -3.35
CA PHE A 3 6.86 5.47 -2.42
C PHE A 3 7.12 4.76 -1.10
N ASP A 4 6.68 5.39 -0.03
CA ASP A 4 6.81 4.84 1.31
C ASP A 4 5.47 4.22 1.69
N TYR A 5 5.44 2.90 1.78
CA TYR A 5 4.22 2.17 2.12
C TYR A 5 4.15 1.76 3.58
N SER A 6 4.95 2.40 4.44
CA SER A 6 4.96 2.05 5.86
C SER A 6 3.59 2.15 6.50
N LYS A 7 2.87 3.23 6.19
CA LYS A 7 1.54 3.41 6.75
C LYS A 7 0.56 2.38 6.24
N LEU A 8 0.69 2.03 4.96
CA LEU A 8 -0.17 0.99 4.40
C LEU A 8 0.10 -0.35 5.05
N LEU A 9 1.37 -0.69 5.24
CA LEU A 9 1.73 -1.93 5.91
C LEU A 9 1.20 -1.98 7.33
N GLY A 10 1.26 -0.85 8.04
CA GLY A 10 0.71 -0.76 9.39
C GLY A 10 -0.79 -0.97 9.39
N ARG A 11 -1.48 -0.39 8.41
CA ARG A 11 -2.93 -0.56 8.31
C ARG A 11 -3.31 -2.00 8.03
N ILE A 12 -2.54 -2.67 7.16
CA ILE A 12 -2.77 -4.08 6.86
C ILE A 12 -2.70 -4.90 8.13
N ARG A 13 -1.67 -4.69 8.94
CA ARG A 13 -1.52 -5.41 10.20
C ARG A 13 -2.61 -5.06 11.19
N GLU A 14 -2.95 -3.79 11.26
CA GLU A 14 -3.97 -3.31 12.19
C GLU A 14 -5.29 -4.01 11.95
N TYR A 15 -5.61 -4.29 10.69
CA TYR A 15 -6.84 -4.96 10.34
C TYR A 15 -6.71 -6.48 10.32
N GLY A 16 -5.57 -6.99 10.78
CA GLY A 16 -5.41 -8.44 10.91
C GLY A 16 -5.08 -9.17 9.62
N TYR A 17 -4.69 -8.46 8.58
CA TYR A 17 -4.35 -9.09 7.32
C TYR A 17 -2.86 -9.38 7.23
N THR A 18 -2.53 -10.47 6.53
CA THR A 18 -1.17 -10.69 6.05
C THR A 18 -1.15 -10.32 4.57
N GLN A 19 0.04 -10.33 3.96
CA GLN A 19 0.10 -10.09 2.52
C GLN A 19 -0.71 -11.15 1.75
N LYS A 20 -0.66 -12.38 2.22
CA LYS A 20 -1.37 -13.46 1.56
C LYS A 20 -2.89 -13.26 1.64
N THR A 21 -3.40 -12.96 2.83
CA THR A 21 -4.84 -12.81 2.99
C THR A 21 -5.34 -11.54 2.31
N LEU A 22 -4.56 -10.47 2.33
CA LEU A 22 -4.95 -9.26 1.63
C LEU A 22 -4.96 -9.49 0.12
N ALA A 23 -3.93 -10.17 -0.41
CA ALA A 23 -3.88 -10.46 -1.84
C ALA A 23 -5.12 -11.22 -2.27
N THR A 24 -5.53 -12.22 -1.48
CA THR A 24 -6.73 -12.99 -1.78
C THR A 24 -7.95 -12.08 -1.77
N ALA A 25 -8.05 -11.19 -0.77
CA ALA A 25 -9.21 -10.33 -0.63
C ALA A 25 -9.36 -9.36 -1.78
N VAL A 26 -8.26 -8.92 -2.39
CA VAL A 26 -8.30 -7.97 -3.49
C VAL A 26 -7.99 -8.61 -4.84
N GLU A 27 -7.96 -9.95 -4.87
CA GLU A 27 -7.79 -10.69 -6.12
C GLU A 27 -6.46 -10.39 -6.82
N MET A 28 -5.41 -10.37 -6.03
CA MET A 28 -4.05 -10.24 -6.55
C MET A 28 -3.26 -11.48 -6.15
N SER A 29 -2.19 -11.76 -6.90
CA SER A 29 -1.25 -12.78 -6.44
C SER A 29 -0.39 -12.19 -5.33
N VAL A 30 0.10 -13.03 -4.45
CA VAL A 30 0.98 -12.59 -3.37
C VAL A 30 2.23 -11.94 -3.95
N SER A 31 2.76 -12.53 -5.01
CA SER A 31 3.95 -12.00 -5.68
C SER A 31 3.70 -10.60 -6.22
N GLN A 32 2.56 -10.39 -6.84
CA GLN A 32 2.21 -9.09 -7.40
C GLN A 32 2.05 -8.04 -6.30
N LEU A 33 1.35 -8.39 -5.23
CA LEU A 33 1.18 -7.47 -4.11
C LEU A 33 2.52 -7.13 -3.49
N ASN A 34 3.37 -8.14 -3.31
CA ASN A 34 4.69 -7.92 -2.73
C ASN A 34 5.52 -6.95 -3.57
N GLN A 35 5.49 -7.10 -4.90
CA GLN A 35 6.23 -6.22 -5.77
C GLN A 35 5.71 -4.78 -5.71
N CYS A 36 4.40 -4.62 -5.61
CA CYS A 36 3.83 -3.29 -5.46
C CYS A 36 4.27 -2.65 -4.16
N LEU A 37 4.27 -3.41 -3.07
CA LEU A 37 4.68 -2.89 -1.77
C LEU A 37 6.15 -2.57 -1.70
N LYS A 38 6.96 -3.16 -2.59
CA LYS A 38 8.38 -2.87 -2.66
C LYS A 38 8.71 -1.81 -3.71
N SER A 39 7.70 -1.16 -4.25
CA SER A 39 7.84 -0.12 -5.27
C SER A 39 8.45 -0.64 -6.58
N LYS A 40 8.37 -1.94 -6.82
CA LYS A 40 8.85 -2.51 -8.07
C LYS A 40 7.78 -2.53 -9.15
N SER A 41 6.53 -2.35 -8.75
CA SER A 41 5.39 -2.26 -9.64
C SER A 41 4.44 -1.22 -9.08
N ASN A 42 3.62 -0.65 -9.94
CA ASN A 42 2.63 0.31 -9.49
C ASN A 42 1.31 -0.38 -9.19
N PHE A 43 0.62 0.09 -8.15
CA PHE A 43 -0.73 -0.36 -7.89
C PHE A 43 -1.65 0.17 -8.99
N LYS A 44 -2.49 -0.69 -9.54
CA LYS A 44 -3.51 -0.24 -10.46
C LYS A 44 -4.63 0.42 -9.69
N HIS A 45 -5.27 1.40 -10.33
CA HIS A 45 -6.32 2.16 -9.68
C HIS A 45 -7.41 1.27 -9.06
N LYS A 46 -7.84 0.24 -9.79
CA LYS A 46 -8.84 -0.68 -9.28
C LYS A 46 -8.38 -1.37 -8.01
N LYS A 47 -7.10 -1.73 -7.96
CA LYS A 47 -6.58 -2.43 -6.79
C LYS A 47 -6.43 -1.48 -5.61
N ILE A 48 -6.08 -0.23 -5.87
CA ILE A 48 -6.04 0.78 -4.81
C ILE A 48 -7.41 0.90 -4.17
N LEU A 49 -8.46 1.01 -4.99
CA LEU A 49 -9.80 1.15 -4.46
C LEU A 49 -10.25 -0.10 -3.71
N ALA A 50 -9.88 -1.28 -4.21
CA ALA A 50 -10.22 -2.53 -3.54
C ALA A 50 -9.54 -2.61 -2.16
N ILE A 51 -8.27 -2.23 -2.09
CA ILE A 51 -7.54 -2.24 -0.82
C ILE A 51 -8.15 -1.24 0.14
N CYS A 52 -8.50 -0.05 -0.34
CA CYS A 52 -9.14 0.96 0.50
C CYS A 52 -10.43 0.43 1.11
N LYS A 53 -11.21 -0.28 0.30
CA LYS A 53 -12.47 -0.83 0.76
C LYS A 53 -12.26 -1.89 1.83
N VAL A 54 -11.29 -2.77 1.62
CA VAL A 54 -10.99 -3.85 2.55
C VAL A 54 -10.42 -3.32 3.86
N LEU A 55 -9.58 -2.30 3.79
CA LEU A 55 -8.91 -1.75 4.97
C LEU A 55 -9.59 -0.51 5.53
N ASP A 56 -10.78 -0.19 5.00
CA ASP A 56 -11.56 0.97 5.47
C ASP A 56 -10.72 2.25 5.43
N ILE A 57 -10.03 2.45 4.32
CA ILE A 57 -9.27 3.67 4.09
C ILE A 57 -10.13 4.62 3.28
N ASP A 58 -10.31 5.83 3.80
CA ASP A 58 -11.10 6.83 3.10
C ASP A 58 -10.37 7.27 1.82
N ILE A 59 -11.14 7.54 0.77
CA ILE A 59 -10.57 7.94 -0.51
C ILE A 59 -9.69 9.18 -0.36
N SER A 60 -10.06 10.09 0.54
CA SER A 60 -9.26 11.29 0.75
C SER A 60 -7.88 10.99 1.32
N GLU A 61 -7.66 9.78 1.82
CA GLU A 61 -6.38 9.39 2.39
C GLU A 61 -5.53 8.53 1.46
N ILE A 62 -5.95 8.34 0.23
CA ILE A 62 -5.18 7.54 -0.71
C ILE A 62 -3.75 8.07 -0.84
N GLY A 63 -3.59 9.38 -0.88
CA GLY A 63 -2.26 9.96 -0.99
C GLY A 63 -1.36 9.61 0.17
N VAL A 64 -1.92 9.53 1.38
CA VAL A 64 -1.16 9.20 2.57
C VAL A 64 -0.66 7.76 2.54
N TYR A 65 -1.50 6.84 2.07
CA TYR A 65 -1.17 5.42 2.10
C TYR A 65 -0.44 4.92 0.87
N PHE A 66 -0.75 5.49 -0.30
CA PHE A 66 -0.25 4.95 -1.56
C PHE A 66 0.75 5.85 -2.27
N TYR A 67 0.80 7.12 -1.93
CA TYR A 67 1.64 8.07 -2.66
C TYR A 67 2.57 8.87 -1.77
N ALA A 68 2.78 8.40 -0.54
CA ALA A 68 3.78 9.01 0.32
C ALA A 68 5.16 8.72 -0.27
N ILE A 69 5.97 9.73 -0.37
CA ILE A 69 7.28 9.60 -0.99
C ILE A 69 8.33 9.43 0.09
N LYS A 70 9.24 8.47 -0.11
CA LYS A 70 10.35 8.31 0.80
C LYS A 70 11.26 9.52 0.72
N THR A 71 11.60 10.08 1.87
CA THR A 71 12.52 11.19 1.92
C THR A 71 13.74 10.77 2.72
N ARG A 72 14.87 11.33 2.34
CA ARG A 72 16.09 11.08 3.09
C ARG A 72 16.26 12.18 4.12
N LYS A 73 16.78 11.81 5.26
CA LYS A 73 16.97 12.78 6.31
C LYS A 73 17.90 13.90 5.90
N THR A 74 18.90 13.57 5.14
CA THR A 74 19.89 14.55 4.75
C THR A 74 19.29 15.67 3.91
N GLU A 75 18.16 15.44 3.34
CA GLU A 75 17.55 16.45 2.50
C GLU A 75 16.88 17.53 3.28
N GLU A 76 16.74 17.32 4.55
CA GLU A 76 16.07 18.30 5.38
C GLU A 76 16.93 19.46 5.75
N VAL A 77 18.16 19.37 5.50
CA VAL A 77 19.11 20.39 5.95
C VAL A 77 18.93 21.72 5.28
#